data_598bf1be0b3e11b893d3a38836143dae
#
_entry.id   598bf1be0b3e11b893d3a38836143dae
#
_cell.length_a   1.000
_cell.length_b   1.000
_cell.length_c   1.000
_cell.angle_alpha   90.00
_cell.angle_beta   90.00
_cell.angle_gamma   90.00
#
_symmetry.space_group_name_H-M   'P 1'
#
loop_
_entity.id
_entity.type
_entity.pdbx_description
1 polymer ?
#
loop_
_entity_poly.entity_id
_entity_poly.type
_entity_poly.pdbx_seq_one_letter_code
_entity_poly.pdbx_strand_id
1 'polypeptide(L)'
;METLIAISRWLAKQHVVTWCVQQEGELWCANAFYLFDAQKVAFYILTEEKTRHAQMSGPQAAVAGTVNGQPKTVALIRGVQFKGEIRRLEGEESDLARKAYNRRFPVARMLSDPVWEIRLDEIKFTDNTLGFGKKMIWLRDSGTEQA
;
A
#
# COMPACT_ATOMS: atom_id res chain seq x y z
N MET A 1 13.21 -13.20 4.69
CA MET A 1 13.40 -12.06 5.61
C MET A 1 14.07 -10.88 4.97
N GLU A 2 15.17 -11.11 4.25
CA GLU A 2 15.89 -10.01 3.60
C GLU A 2 15.03 -9.27 2.57
N THR A 3 14.24 -10.00 1.79
CA THR A 3 13.35 -9.40 0.79
C THR A 3 12.35 -8.47 1.44
N LEU A 4 11.68 -8.92 2.50
CA LEU A 4 10.70 -8.11 3.19
C LEU A 4 11.34 -6.89 3.86
N ILE A 5 12.54 -7.04 4.41
CA ILE A 5 13.28 -5.92 5.01
C ILE A 5 13.58 -4.85 3.95
N ALA A 6 14.07 -5.26 2.79
CA ALA A 6 14.37 -4.34 1.70
C ALA A 6 13.13 -3.60 1.20
N ILE A 7 12.04 -4.34 1.02
CA ILE A 7 10.76 -3.77 0.61
C ILE A 7 10.26 -2.77 1.65
N SER A 8 10.30 -3.14 2.93
CA SER A 8 9.80 -2.31 4.02
C SER A 8 10.59 -1.01 4.14
N ARG A 9 11.90 -1.08 4.00
CA ARG A 9 12.76 0.11 4.06
C ARG A 9 12.43 1.09 2.95
N TRP A 10 12.24 0.57 1.75
CA TRP A 10 11.91 1.43 0.60
C TRP A 10 10.51 2.03 0.75
N LEU A 11 9.52 1.21 1.11
CA LEU A 11 8.14 1.69 1.29
C LEU A 11 8.02 2.74 2.38
N ALA A 12 8.81 2.64 3.45
CA ALA A 12 8.78 3.62 4.54
C ALA A 12 9.21 5.01 4.09
N LYS A 13 9.96 5.11 2.99
CA LYS A 13 10.46 6.38 2.46
C LYS A 13 9.56 6.99 1.39
N GLN A 14 8.64 6.21 0.84
CA GLN A 14 7.70 6.71 -0.17
C GLN A 14 6.44 7.24 0.52
N HIS A 15 5.56 7.87 -0.23
CA HIS A 15 4.44 8.61 0.36
C HIS A 15 3.07 8.22 -0.20
N VAL A 16 3.00 7.84 -1.46
CA VAL A 16 1.73 7.65 -2.15
C VAL A 16 1.59 6.23 -2.68
N VAL A 17 0.47 5.61 -2.37
CA VAL A 17 0.08 4.32 -2.95
C VAL A 17 -1.04 4.56 -3.96
N THR A 18 -0.96 3.85 -5.09
CA THR A 18 -2.02 3.80 -6.08
C THR A 18 -2.61 2.39 -6.05
N TRP A 19 -3.92 2.29 -6.03
CA TRP A 19 -4.58 0.98 -6.09
C TRP A 19 -5.77 1.02 -7.02
N CYS A 20 -6.12 -0.17 -7.51
CA CYS A 20 -7.24 -0.37 -8.39
C CYS A 20 -8.23 -1.30 -7.74
N VAL A 21 -9.51 -0.96 -7.83
CA VAL A 21 -10.61 -1.77 -7.33
C VAL A 21 -11.52 -2.12 -8.49
N GLN A 22 -12.18 -3.28 -8.42
CA GLN A 22 -13.11 -3.74 -9.44
C GLN A 22 -14.47 -4.00 -8.81
N GLN A 23 -15.52 -3.61 -9.53
CA GLN A 23 -16.89 -3.93 -9.17
C GLN A 23 -17.69 -4.11 -10.46
N GLU A 24 -18.32 -5.27 -10.60
CA GLU A 24 -19.19 -5.55 -11.75
C GLU A 24 -18.53 -5.29 -13.12
N GLY A 25 -17.27 -5.68 -13.24
CA GLY A 25 -16.51 -5.49 -14.47
C GLY A 25 -15.92 -4.11 -14.66
N GLU A 26 -16.25 -3.15 -13.80
CA GLU A 26 -15.67 -1.81 -13.84
C GLU A 26 -14.41 -1.76 -13.01
N LEU A 27 -13.39 -1.09 -13.55
CA LEU A 27 -12.11 -0.87 -12.87
C LEU A 27 -11.95 0.62 -12.57
N TRP A 28 -11.47 0.93 -11.40
CA TRP A 28 -11.23 2.32 -11.03
C TRP A 28 -10.01 2.42 -10.14
N CYS A 29 -9.15 3.40 -10.39
CA CYS A 29 -7.92 3.61 -9.63
C CYS A 29 -8.03 4.85 -8.75
N ALA A 30 -7.33 4.82 -7.62
CA ALA A 30 -7.21 5.94 -6.72
C ALA A 30 -5.80 5.96 -6.13
N ASN A 31 -5.42 7.08 -5.55
CA ASN A 31 -4.17 7.15 -4.80
C ASN A 31 -4.38 7.94 -3.51
N ALA A 32 -3.49 7.70 -2.54
CA ALA A 32 -3.54 8.36 -1.25
C ALA A 32 -2.15 8.30 -0.59
N PHE A 33 -1.92 9.22 0.33
CA PHE A 33 -0.77 9.12 1.23
C PHE A 33 -0.98 7.94 2.15
N TYR A 34 0.10 7.24 2.47
CA TYR A 34 0.01 6.03 3.27
C TYR A 34 1.02 5.99 4.41
N LEU A 35 0.67 5.26 5.45
CA LEU A 35 1.61 4.75 6.41
C LEU A 35 1.77 3.25 6.14
N PHE A 36 3.00 2.78 6.02
CA PHE A 36 3.26 1.35 5.87
C PHE A 36 3.57 0.72 7.22
N ASP A 37 2.82 -0.33 7.56
CA ASP A 37 3.04 -1.12 8.77
C ASP A 37 3.82 -2.37 8.37
N ALA A 38 5.11 -2.41 8.73
CA ALA A 38 5.99 -3.50 8.34
C ALA A 38 5.66 -4.83 9.05
N GLN A 39 5.08 -4.77 10.24
CA GLN A 39 4.71 -5.98 10.97
C GLN A 39 3.50 -6.67 10.35
N LYS A 40 2.50 -5.88 9.98
CA LYS A 40 1.28 -6.42 9.37
C LYS A 40 1.40 -6.55 7.87
N VAL A 41 2.39 -5.91 7.27
CA VAL A 41 2.59 -5.79 5.82
C VAL A 41 1.32 -5.23 5.19
N ALA A 42 1.03 -4.00 5.55
CA ALA A 42 -0.20 -3.32 5.15
C ALA A 42 0.02 -1.82 5.07
N PHE A 43 -0.78 -1.17 4.23
CA PHE A 43 -0.86 0.29 4.19
C PHE A 43 -2.07 0.76 4.96
N TYR A 44 -1.94 1.88 5.67
CA TYR A 44 -3.09 2.61 6.22
C TYR A 44 -3.25 3.90 5.43
N ILE A 45 -4.47 4.19 5.04
CA ILE A 45 -4.83 5.38 4.26
C ILE A 45 -6.09 6.02 4.85
N LEU A 46 -6.29 7.29 4.55
CA LEU A 46 -7.53 7.98 4.85
C LEU A 46 -8.23 8.28 3.54
N THR A 47 -9.51 7.97 3.44
CA THR A 47 -10.30 8.32 2.27
C THR A 47 -11.78 8.43 2.62
N GLU A 48 -12.47 9.37 1.97
CA GLU A 48 -13.89 9.60 2.20
C GLU A 48 -14.74 8.46 1.65
N GLU A 49 -15.80 8.13 2.38
CA GLU A 49 -16.72 7.08 1.96
C GLU A 49 -17.50 7.43 0.69
N LYS A 50 -17.62 8.70 0.37
CA LYS A 50 -18.41 9.17 -0.78
C LYS A 50 -17.66 9.02 -2.11
N THR A 51 -16.36 8.75 -2.07
CA THR A 51 -15.57 8.63 -3.29
C THR A 51 -15.97 7.37 -4.07
N ARG A 52 -15.76 7.41 -5.38
CA ARG A 52 -16.08 6.26 -6.23
C ARG A 52 -15.31 5.02 -5.81
N HIS A 53 -14.01 5.15 -5.53
CA HIS A 53 -13.21 4.01 -5.12
C HIS A 53 -13.67 3.43 -3.79
N ALA A 54 -14.11 4.25 -2.84
CA ALA A 54 -14.61 3.77 -1.57
C ALA A 54 -15.95 3.05 -1.73
N GLN A 55 -16.84 3.59 -2.55
CA GLN A 55 -18.13 2.95 -2.84
C GLN A 55 -17.92 1.60 -3.52
N MET A 56 -17.00 1.53 -4.46
CA MET A 56 -16.69 0.28 -5.16
C MET A 56 -16.02 -0.75 -4.25
N SER A 57 -15.30 -0.29 -3.24
CA SER A 57 -14.66 -1.19 -2.26
C SER A 57 -15.68 -1.82 -1.31
N GLY A 58 -16.78 -1.13 -1.03
CA GLY A 58 -17.70 -1.56 0.01
C GLY A 58 -16.97 -1.64 1.34
N PRO A 59 -17.34 -2.57 2.24
CA PRO A 59 -16.60 -2.75 3.49
C PRO A 59 -15.24 -3.44 3.25
N GLN A 60 -15.11 -4.19 2.15
CA GLN A 60 -13.93 -5.01 1.87
C GLN A 60 -13.93 -5.42 0.40
N ALA A 61 -12.74 -5.41 -0.23
CA ALA A 61 -12.61 -5.80 -1.63
C ALA A 61 -11.17 -6.20 -1.96
N ALA A 62 -11.02 -7.04 -2.98
CA ALA A 62 -9.71 -7.34 -3.56
C ALA A 62 -9.21 -6.13 -4.33
N VAL A 63 -7.92 -5.86 -4.22
CA VAL A 63 -7.28 -4.74 -4.92
C VAL A 63 -5.91 -5.16 -5.45
N ALA A 64 -5.42 -4.41 -6.42
CA ALA A 64 -4.05 -4.46 -6.88
C ALA A 64 -3.55 -3.04 -7.00
N GLY A 65 -2.23 -2.85 -6.94
CA GLY A 65 -1.73 -1.50 -7.01
C GLY A 65 -0.23 -1.40 -7.13
N THR A 66 0.26 -0.17 -6.98
CA THR A 66 1.67 0.14 -7.12
C THR A 66 2.08 1.24 -6.16
N VAL A 67 3.37 1.21 -5.82
CA VAL A 67 4.06 2.36 -5.23
C VAL A 67 5.30 2.57 -6.08
N ASN A 68 5.51 3.79 -6.56
CA ASN A 68 6.67 4.08 -7.39
C ASN A 68 7.32 5.39 -6.94
N GLY A 69 8.62 5.50 -7.19
CA GLY A 69 9.31 6.77 -7.07
C GLY A 69 9.16 7.54 -8.38
N GLN A 70 9.91 8.63 -8.52
CA GLN A 70 9.94 9.41 -9.75
C GLN A 70 11.39 9.59 -10.21
N PRO A 71 12.08 8.48 -10.55
CA PRO A 71 13.46 8.57 -11.00
C PRO A 71 13.52 9.22 -12.38
N LYS A 72 14.62 9.91 -12.65
CA LYS A 72 14.83 10.57 -13.93
C LYS A 72 15.53 9.68 -14.94
N THR A 73 16.08 8.55 -14.50
CA THR A 73 16.77 7.61 -15.38
C THR A 73 16.31 6.19 -15.09
N VAL A 74 16.35 5.36 -16.11
CA VAL A 74 15.94 3.96 -16.00
C VAL A 74 16.79 3.19 -14.99
N ALA A 75 18.06 3.53 -14.87
CA ALA A 75 18.96 2.86 -13.93
C ALA A 75 18.59 3.07 -12.47
N LEU A 76 17.78 4.08 -12.16
CA LEU A 76 17.36 4.41 -10.80
C LEU A 76 15.94 3.97 -10.48
N ILE A 77 15.28 3.25 -11.38
CA ILE A 77 13.91 2.79 -11.15
C ILE A 77 13.88 1.84 -9.96
N ARG A 78 12.99 2.15 -9.02
CA ARG A 78 12.58 1.26 -7.95
C ARG A 78 11.07 1.39 -7.80
N GLY A 79 10.40 0.26 -7.58
CA GLY A 79 8.95 0.31 -7.44
C GLY A 79 8.38 -1.02 -6.97
N VAL A 80 7.17 -0.93 -6.43
CA VAL A 80 6.42 -2.06 -5.91
C VAL A 80 5.16 -2.24 -6.75
N GLN A 81 4.89 -3.48 -7.12
CA GLN A 81 3.58 -3.92 -7.61
C GLN A 81 3.04 -4.87 -6.55
N PHE A 82 1.74 -4.81 -6.28
CA PHE A 82 1.16 -5.66 -5.25
C PHE A 82 -0.26 -6.07 -5.59
N LYS A 83 -0.71 -7.11 -4.90
CA LYS A 83 -2.13 -7.39 -4.77
C LYS A 83 -2.44 -7.66 -3.31
N GLY A 84 -3.67 -7.39 -2.93
CA GLY A 84 -4.09 -7.52 -1.54
C GLY A 84 -5.57 -7.25 -1.39
N GLU A 85 -5.93 -6.79 -0.22
CA GLU A 85 -7.32 -6.56 0.13
C GLU A 85 -7.45 -5.25 0.88
N ILE A 86 -8.41 -4.42 0.46
CA ILE A 86 -8.75 -3.19 1.18
C ILE A 86 -9.96 -3.45 2.06
N ARG A 87 -9.92 -2.91 3.29
CA ARG A 87 -11.08 -2.93 4.18
C ARG A 87 -11.14 -1.66 5.00
N ARG A 88 -12.35 -1.23 5.31
CA ARG A 88 -12.53 -0.11 6.20
C ARG A 88 -12.35 -0.58 7.64
N LEU A 89 -11.53 0.13 8.39
CA LEU A 89 -11.28 -0.18 9.79
C LEU A 89 -12.34 0.47 10.68
N GLU A 90 -12.63 -0.18 11.80
CA GLU A 90 -13.59 0.31 12.77
C GLU A 90 -13.06 0.05 14.18
N GLY A 91 -13.62 0.78 15.16
CA GLY A 91 -13.31 0.57 16.56
C GLY A 91 -11.85 0.79 16.90
N GLU A 92 -11.32 -0.07 17.74
CA GLU A 92 -9.95 0.05 18.25
C GLU A 92 -8.90 -0.05 17.14
N GLU A 93 -9.12 -0.92 16.15
CA GLU A 93 -8.20 -1.02 15.01
C GLU A 93 -8.08 0.32 14.28
N SER A 94 -9.21 0.98 14.06
CA SER A 94 -9.24 2.29 13.43
C SER A 94 -8.50 3.33 14.27
N ASP A 95 -8.74 3.33 15.57
CA ASP A 95 -8.12 4.29 16.48
C ASP A 95 -6.59 4.15 16.51
N LEU A 96 -6.09 2.92 16.58
CA LEU A 96 -4.66 2.65 16.59
C LEU A 96 -4.00 3.03 15.26
N ALA A 97 -4.63 2.67 14.15
CA ALA A 97 -4.12 3.01 12.82
C ALA A 97 -4.11 4.51 12.61
N ARG A 98 -5.16 5.21 13.04
CA ARG A 98 -5.25 6.66 12.93
C ARG A 98 -4.14 7.36 13.72
N LYS A 99 -3.88 6.89 14.93
CA LYS A 99 -2.79 7.43 15.75
C LYS A 99 -1.45 7.32 15.03
N ALA A 100 -1.17 6.15 14.49
CA ALA A 100 0.08 5.91 13.77
C ALA A 100 0.17 6.77 12.50
N TYR A 101 -0.93 6.86 11.75
CA TYR A 101 -1.01 7.67 10.55
C TYR A 101 -0.75 9.15 10.86
N ASN A 102 -1.39 9.66 11.92
CA ASN A 102 -1.25 11.05 12.32
C ASN A 102 0.15 11.40 12.81
N ARG A 103 0.89 10.44 13.34
CA ARG A 103 2.29 10.66 13.70
C ARG A 103 3.15 10.92 12.48
N ARG A 104 2.89 10.20 11.40
CA ARG A 104 3.62 10.41 10.14
C ARG A 104 3.16 11.67 9.42
N PHE A 105 1.86 11.93 9.44
CA PHE A 105 1.24 13.07 8.75
C PHE A 105 0.43 13.91 9.74
N PRO A 106 1.08 14.79 10.50
CA PRO A 106 0.39 15.55 11.56
C PRO A 106 -0.79 16.40 11.09
N VAL A 107 -0.77 16.87 9.84
CA VAL A 107 -1.89 17.65 9.28
C VAL A 107 -3.16 16.80 9.20
N ALA A 108 -3.01 15.49 9.10
CA ALA A 108 -4.15 14.58 9.01
C ALA A 108 -5.01 14.56 10.29
N ARG A 109 -4.51 15.11 11.39
CA ARG A 109 -5.32 15.26 12.62
C ARG A 109 -6.57 16.09 12.41
N MET A 110 -6.57 16.93 11.39
CA MET A 110 -7.71 17.79 11.05
C MET A 110 -8.72 17.07 10.16
N LEU A 111 -8.43 15.86 9.73
CA LEU A 111 -9.30 15.09 8.84
C LEU A 111 -10.10 14.08 9.65
N SER A 112 -11.38 13.94 9.28
CA SER A 112 -12.28 12.97 9.92
C SER A 112 -12.59 11.78 9.02
N ASP A 113 -11.90 11.66 7.89
CA ASP A 113 -12.12 10.56 6.95
C ASP A 113 -11.88 9.21 7.60
N PRO A 114 -12.63 8.16 7.21
CA PRO A 114 -12.37 6.82 7.72
C PRO A 114 -10.96 6.35 7.40
N VAL A 115 -10.44 5.48 8.27
CA VAL A 115 -9.17 4.80 8.04
C VAL A 115 -9.44 3.48 7.34
N TRP A 116 -8.67 3.22 6.29
CA TRP A 116 -8.73 1.97 5.55
C TRP A 116 -7.38 1.27 5.62
N GLU A 117 -7.41 -0.05 5.57
CA GLU A 117 -6.20 -0.87 5.52
C GLU A 117 -6.14 -1.56 4.17
N ILE A 118 -4.99 -1.47 3.51
CA ILE A 118 -4.69 -2.31 2.34
C ILE A 118 -3.68 -3.35 2.79
N ARG A 119 -4.16 -4.56 3.05
CA ARG A 119 -3.31 -5.68 3.43
C ARG A 119 -2.71 -6.28 2.18
N LEU A 120 -1.39 -6.49 2.18
CA LEU A 120 -0.68 -6.98 1.01
C LEU A 120 -0.53 -8.49 1.09
N ASP A 121 -0.88 -9.18 0.01
CA ASP A 121 -0.77 -10.64 -0.07
C ASP A 121 0.39 -11.07 -0.95
N GLU A 122 0.74 -10.26 -1.93
CA GLU A 122 1.86 -10.50 -2.82
C GLU A 122 2.49 -9.16 -3.17
N ILE A 123 3.83 -9.10 -3.14
CA ILE A 123 4.58 -7.90 -3.49
C ILE A 123 5.70 -8.28 -4.43
N LYS A 124 5.81 -7.55 -5.55
CA LYS A 124 6.95 -7.64 -6.46
C LYS A 124 7.69 -6.32 -6.39
N PHE A 125 8.94 -6.37 -5.95
CA PHE A 125 9.79 -5.19 -5.84
C PHE A 125 10.84 -5.22 -6.93
N THR A 126 10.85 -4.17 -7.75
CA THR A 126 11.87 -3.98 -8.79
C THR A 126 12.86 -2.95 -8.28
N ASP A 127 14.16 -3.27 -8.36
CA ASP A 127 15.20 -2.35 -7.95
C ASP A 127 16.36 -2.41 -8.95
N ASN A 128 16.36 -1.49 -9.90
CA ASN A 128 17.41 -1.41 -10.92
C ASN A 128 18.75 -0.95 -10.37
N THR A 129 18.78 -0.37 -9.17
CA THR A 129 20.04 0.05 -8.56
C THR A 129 20.88 -1.13 -8.08
N LEU A 130 20.27 -2.31 -7.92
CA LEU A 130 20.96 -3.55 -7.52
C LEU A 130 21.36 -4.39 -8.73
N GLY A 131 21.05 -3.94 -9.94
CA GLY A 131 21.27 -4.66 -11.19
C GLY A 131 20.04 -4.47 -12.05
N PHE A 132 20.26 -4.22 -13.35
CA PHE A 132 19.15 -3.89 -14.25
C PHE A 132 18.10 -5.01 -14.25
N GLY A 133 16.86 -4.65 -13.94
CA GLY A 133 15.75 -5.59 -13.90
C GLY A 133 15.72 -6.50 -12.67
N LYS A 134 16.51 -6.22 -11.65
CA LYS A 134 16.52 -7.02 -10.42
C LYS A 134 15.16 -6.97 -9.75
N LYS A 135 14.59 -8.15 -9.46
CA LYS A 135 13.26 -8.27 -8.87
C LYS A 135 13.30 -9.19 -7.65
N MET A 136 12.47 -8.85 -6.65
CA MET A 136 12.28 -9.64 -5.44
C MET A 136 10.79 -9.82 -5.21
N ILE A 137 10.39 -11.02 -4.81
CA ILE A 137 8.97 -11.34 -4.59
C ILE A 137 8.75 -11.80 -3.17
N TRP A 138 7.70 -11.27 -2.54
CA TRP A 138 7.26 -11.70 -1.23
C TRP A 138 5.81 -12.17 -1.30
N LEU A 139 5.53 -13.30 -0.68
CA LEU A 139 4.20 -13.91 -0.64
C LEU A 139 3.79 -14.14 0.81
N ARG A 140 2.61 -13.65 1.19
CA ARG A 140 2.14 -13.76 2.58
C ARG A 140 1.92 -15.21 3.00
N ASP A 141 1.17 -15.94 2.20
CA ASP A 141 0.72 -17.28 2.60
C ASP A 141 1.83 -18.33 2.62
N SER A 142 2.82 -18.16 1.77
CA SER A 142 3.92 -19.11 1.70
C SER A 142 4.93 -18.91 2.83
N GLY A 143 4.99 -17.69 3.41
CA GLY A 143 6.04 -17.31 4.34
C GLY A 143 7.42 -17.40 3.73
N THR A 144 7.52 -17.57 2.41
CA THR A 144 8.78 -17.75 1.66
C THR A 144 9.10 -16.53 0.85
N GLU A 145 10.38 -16.20 0.75
CA GLU A 145 10.87 -15.12 -0.07
C GLU A 145 11.40 -15.68 -1.36
N GLN A 146 11.12 -14.98 -2.48
CA GLN A 146 11.58 -15.36 -3.80
C GLN A 146 12.20 -14.16 -4.48
N ALA A 147 13.24 -14.41 -5.21
CA ALA A 147 13.91 -13.38 -6.01
C ALA A 147 13.56 -13.52 -7.50
#